data_b36d59af6dadc2fa6219df2685c01c65
#
_entry.id   b36d59af6dadc2fa6219df2685c01c65
#
_cell.length_a   1.000
_cell.length_b   1.000
_cell.length_c   1.000
_cell.angle_alpha   90.00
_cell.angle_beta   90.00
_cell.angle_gamma   90.00
#
_symmetry.space_group_name_H-M   'P 1'
#
loop_
_entity.id
_entity.type
_entity.pdbx_description
1 polymer ?
#
loop_
_entity_poly.entity_id
_entity_poly.type
_entity_poly.pdbx_seq_one_letter_code
_entity_poly.pdbx_strand_id
1 'polypeptide(L)'
;DIMETTTVTTLPYKYPGHPSGSLDFVSAHLRLKKVVNRTPLTLNQNLSKKYQCNVYLKREDLQIVRSYKLRGAYNMMSSLSPEKLRQGVVCASAGNHAQGFAYSCKKLNTKGVVFMPVITPKQKVNQVKMFGEDFIEIRLTGDTFDDCAIAAKQFTEENGMSFIPPF
;
A
#
# COMPACT_ATOMS: atom_id res chain seq x y z
N ASP A 1 -30.63 -1.53 28.12
CA ASP A 1 -29.82 -1.28 26.91
C ASP A 1 -29.17 0.07 27.04
N ILE A 2 -27.95 0.08 27.59
CA ILE A 2 -27.13 1.28 27.71
C ILE A 2 -26.24 1.32 26.46
N MET A 3 -26.56 2.22 25.52
CA MET A 3 -25.65 2.57 24.44
C MET A 3 -24.46 3.33 25.06
N GLU A 4 -23.35 2.64 25.24
CA GLU A 4 -22.06 3.31 25.53
C GLU A 4 -21.63 4.10 24.30
N THR A 5 -21.78 5.42 24.41
CA THR A 5 -21.23 6.36 23.43
C THR A 5 -19.72 6.42 23.64
N THR A 6 -18.97 5.61 22.90
CA THR A 6 -17.50 5.68 22.94
C THR A 6 -17.06 6.99 22.30
N THR A 7 -16.78 7.99 23.12
CA THR A 7 -16.17 9.24 22.67
C THR A 7 -14.73 8.95 22.26
N VAL A 8 -14.45 8.89 20.96
CA VAL A 8 -13.09 8.77 20.45
C VAL A 8 -12.40 10.12 20.62
N THR A 9 -11.61 10.24 21.68
CA THR A 9 -10.74 11.40 21.88
C THR A 9 -9.58 11.28 20.90
N THR A 10 -9.62 12.03 19.81
CA THR A 10 -8.50 12.15 18.88
C THR A 10 -7.43 13.02 19.52
N LEU A 11 -6.40 12.42 20.08
CA LEU A 11 -5.19 13.15 20.44
C LEU A 11 -4.52 13.63 19.15
N PRO A 12 -4.28 14.93 18.96
CA PRO A 12 -3.61 15.45 17.77
C PRO A 12 -2.13 15.12 17.85
N TYR A 13 -1.74 13.95 17.34
CA TYR A 13 -0.34 13.64 17.16
C TYR A 13 0.18 14.39 15.92
N LYS A 14 0.94 15.45 16.16
CA LYS A 14 1.64 16.17 15.09
C LYS A 14 2.91 15.39 14.72
N TYR A 15 2.94 14.86 13.51
CA TYR A 15 4.15 14.25 12.97
C TYR A 15 5.17 15.37 12.65
N PRO A 16 6.39 15.36 13.25
CA PRO A 16 7.41 16.37 12.92
C PRO A 16 7.73 16.31 11.43
N GLY A 17 7.58 17.44 10.73
CA GLY A 17 7.89 17.54 9.30
C GLY A 17 6.70 17.38 8.34
N HIS A 18 5.47 17.14 8.81
CA HIS A 18 4.29 17.11 7.94
C HIS A 18 3.65 18.51 7.85
N PRO A 19 3.47 19.09 6.64
CA PRO A 19 3.01 20.48 6.47
C PRO A 19 1.57 20.77 6.89
N SER A 20 0.74 19.77 7.14
CA SER A 20 -0.72 19.93 7.24
C SER A 20 -1.37 19.31 8.48
N GLY A 21 -0.74 19.34 9.64
CA GLY A 21 -1.46 18.97 10.87
C GLY A 21 -1.65 17.46 11.10
N SER A 22 -2.74 17.05 11.73
CA SER A 22 -2.99 15.67 12.17
C SER A 22 -3.22 14.69 11.01
N LEU A 23 -2.61 13.49 11.10
CA LEU A 23 -2.92 12.37 10.22
C LEU A 23 -4.37 11.92 10.44
N ASP A 24 -5.16 11.83 9.37
CA ASP A 24 -6.55 11.38 9.42
C ASP A 24 -6.64 9.84 9.40
N PHE A 25 -6.42 9.24 10.56
CA PHE A 25 -6.53 7.79 10.74
C PHE A 25 -7.97 7.29 10.64
N VAL A 26 -8.96 8.11 10.96
CA VAL A 26 -10.38 7.73 10.93
C VAL A 26 -10.82 7.52 9.48
N SER A 27 -10.60 8.49 8.61
CA SER A 27 -10.92 8.34 7.19
C SER A 27 -10.14 7.21 6.51
N ALA A 28 -8.86 7.04 6.87
CA ALA A 28 -8.05 5.92 6.39
C ALA A 28 -8.65 4.57 6.84
N HIS A 29 -9.06 4.44 8.10
CA HIS A 29 -9.72 3.23 8.61
C HIS A 29 -11.02 2.94 7.85
N LEU A 30 -11.85 3.95 7.62
CA LEU A 30 -13.12 3.79 6.90
C LEU A 30 -12.92 3.31 5.45
N ARG A 31 -11.89 3.80 4.76
CA ARG A 31 -11.54 3.33 3.41
C ARG A 31 -11.05 1.87 3.44
N LEU A 32 -10.24 1.52 4.42
CA LEU A 32 -9.54 0.24 4.48
C LEU A 32 -10.37 -0.92 5.02
N LYS A 33 -11.33 -0.67 5.91
CA LYS A 33 -12.04 -1.71 6.69
C LYS A 33 -12.70 -2.83 5.88
N LYS A 34 -13.01 -2.57 4.59
CA LYS A 34 -13.63 -3.56 3.68
C LYS A 34 -12.63 -4.29 2.79
N VAL A 35 -11.36 -3.90 2.83
CA VAL A 35 -10.33 -4.37 1.89
C VAL A 35 -9.18 -5.07 2.59
N VAL A 36 -8.83 -4.63 3.79
CA VAL A 36 -7.74 -5.23 4.57
C VAL A 36 -8.27 -6.13 5.66
N ASN A 37 -7.52 -7.20 5.95
CA ASN A 37 -7.82 -8.06 7.09
C ASN A 37 -7.50 -7.31 8.39
N ARG A 38 -8.36 -7.48 9.41
CA ARG A 38 -8.02 -7.09 10.77
C ARG A 38 -7.05 -8.11 11.35
N THR A 39 -5.76 -7.86 11.17
CA THR A 39 -4.72 -8.76 11.62
C THR A 39 -4.57 -8.74 13.15
N PRO A 40 -4.24 -9.86 13.79
CA PRO A 40 -4.07 -9.92 15.23
C PRO A 40 -2.82 -9.15 15.69
N LEU A 41 -2.86 -8.74 16.95
CA LEU A 41 -1.71 -8.25 17.71
C LEU A 41 -1.38 -9.32 18.74
N THR A 42 -0.27 -10.04 18.57
CA THR A 42 0.08 -11.22 19.37
C THR A 42 1.33 -10.97 20.21
N LEU A 43 1.29 -11.35 21.48
CA LEU A 43 2.48 -11.35 22.33
C LEU A 43 3.49 -12.38 21.82
N ASN A 44 4.72 -11.96 21.57
CA ASN A 44 5.82 -12.85 21.22
C ASN A 44 6.66 -13.16 22.48
N GLN A 45 6.49 -14.35 23.03
CA GLN A 45 7.15 -14.73 24.27
C GLN A 45 8.67 -14.78 24.16
N ASN A 46 9.22 -15.28 23.04
CA ASN A 46 10.66 -15.36 22.82
C ASN A 46 11.32 -13.97 22.79
N LEU A 47 10.75 -13.04 22.05
CA LEU A 47 11.26 -11.67 22.01
C LEU A 47 11.04 -10.96 23.34
N SER A 48 9.90 -11.19 24.00
CA SER A 48 9.62 -10.60 25.31
C SER A 48 10.64 -11.05 26.36
N LYS A 49 10.98 -12.33 26.39
CA LYS A 49 12.02 -12.86 27.25
C LYS A 49 13.42 -12.28 26.92
N LYS A 50 13.72 -12.21 25.63
CA LYS A 50 15.03 -11.69 25.16
C LYS A 50 15.24 -10.24 25.54
N TYR A 51 14.22 -9.40 25.40
CA TYR A 51 14.30 -7.95 25.66
C TYR A 51 13.76 -7.51 27.03
N GLN A 52 13.32 -8.45 27.86
CA GLN A 52 12.80 -8.21 29.21
C GLN A 52 11.64 -7.19 29.22
N CYS A 53 10.78 -7.23 28.21
CA CYS A 53 9.57 -6.39 28.09
C CYS A 53 8.50 -7.13 27.28
N ASN A 54 7.26 -6.65 27.32
CA ASN A 54 6.19 -7.21 26.51
C ASN A 54 6.33 -6.79 25.04
N VAL A 55 6.73 -7.71 24.17
CA VAL A 55 6.87 -7.47 22.72
C VAL A 55 5.66 -8.05 21.99
N TYR A 56 4.88 -7.19 21.35
CA TYR A 56 3.73 -7.58 20.55
C TYR A 56 4.04 -7.46 19.06
N LEU A 57 3.62 -8.43 18.28
CA LEU A 57 3.73 -8.42 16.83
C LEU A 57 2.38 -8.13 16.20
N LYS A 58 2.26 -7.04 15.45
CA LYS A 58 1.13 -6.79 14.56
C LYS A 58 1.33 -7.61 13.28
N ARG A 59 0.54 -8.67 13.13
CA ARG A 59 0.75 -9.73 12.14
C ARG A 59 0.30 -9.32 10.73
N GLU A 60 0.94 -8.31 10.15
CA GLU A 60 0.65 -7.84 8.78
C GLU A 60 1.11 -8.82 7.68
N ASP A 61 1.90 -9.82 8.03
CA ASP A 61 2.17 -11.00 7.20
C ASP A 61 0.91 -11.85 6.90
N LEU A 62 -0.16 -11.67 7.68
CA LEU A 62 -1.46 -12.32 7.47
C LEU A 62 -2.42 -11.50 6.58
N GLN A 63 -1.97 -10.39 6.01
CA GLN A 63 -2.71 -9.71 4.96
C GLN A 63 -2.78 -10.56 3.67
N ILE A 64 -3.75 -10.27 2.80
CA ILE A 64 -3.91 -10.95 1.51
C ILE A 64 -2.61 -10.91 0.69
N VAL A 65 -1.96 -9.74 0.65
CA VAL A 65 -0.68 -9.56 -0.04
C VAL A 65 0.55 -9.82 0.86
N ARG A 66 0.33 -10.41 2.04
CA ARG A 66 1.35 -10.81 3.02
C ARG A 66 2.25 -9.67 3.52
N SER A 67 1.77 -8.43 3.47
CA SER A 67 2.46 -7.26 4.01
C SER A 67 1.50 -6.11 4.29
N TYR A 68 1.98 -5.13 5.09
CA TYR A 68 1.23 -3.90 5.40
C TYR A 68 1.10 -2.94 4.21
N LYS A 69 1.85 -3.13 3.14
CA LYS A 69 1.89 -2.21 1.98
C LYS A 69 0.53 -2.02 1.30
N LEU A 70 -0.36 -2.99 1.39
CA LEU A 70 -1.74 -2.86 0.94
C LEU A 70 -2.45 -1.65 1.57
N ARG A 71 -2.19 -1.39 2.85
CA ARG A 71 -2.84 -0.29 3.58
C ARG A 71 -2.53 1.06 2.94
N GLY A 72 -1.25 1.37 2.73
CA GLY A 72 -0.83 2.64 2.12
C GLY A 72 -1.27 2.77 0.68
N ALA A 73 -1.02 1.75 -0.13
CA ALA A 73 -1.39 1.74 -1.55
C ALA A 73 -2.90 1.95 -1.75
N TYR A 74 -3.73 1.14 -1.09
CA TYR A 74 -5.18 1.26 -1.24
C TYR A 74 -5.72 2.57 -0.66
N ASN A 75 -5.24 3.02 0.50
CA ASN A 75 -5.68 4.29 1.09
C ASN A 75 -5.40 5.47 0.17
N MET A 76 -4.20 5.56 -0.39
CA MET A 76 -3.86 6.62 -1.34
C MET A 76 -4.70 6.53 -2.61
N MET A 77 -4.76 5.35 -3.24
CA MET A 77 -5.49 5.18 -4.49
C MET A 77 -6.99 5.45 -4.32
N SER A 78 -7.62 4.97 -3.24
CA SER A 78 -9.03 5.21 -2.96
C SER A 78 -9.37 6.66 -2.60
N SER A 79 -8.38 7.50 -2.33
CA SER A 79 -8.55 8.95 -2.12
C SER A 79 -8.43 9.77 -3.41
N LEU A 80 -8.02 9.16 -4.52
CA LEU A 80 -7.99 9.83 -5.82
C LEU A 80 -9.41 10.11 -6.33
N SER A 81 -9.55 11.17 -7.13
CA SER A 81 -10.82 11.44 -7.79
C SER A 81 -11.18 10.33 -8.79
N PRO A 82 -12.47 10.11 -9.08
CA PRO A 82 -12.90 9.13 -10.09
C PRO A 82 -12.25 9.35 -11.46
N GLU A 83 -11.98 10.59 -11.81
CA GLU A 83 -11.29 10.96 -13.05
C GLU A 83 -9.84 10.46 -13.06
N LYS A 84 -9.09 10.71 -12.00
CA LYS A 84 -7.72 10.22 -11.85
C LYS A 84 -7.64 8.69 -11.86
N LEU A 85 -8.61 8.02 -11.24
CA LEU A 85 -8.68 6.56 -11.30
C LEU A 85 -8.96 6.05 -12.71
N ARG A 86 -9.81 6.73 -13.49
CA ARG A 86 -10.05 6.37 -14.90
C ARG A 86 -8.82 6.56 -15.79
N GLN A 87 -8.01 7.59 -15.53
CA GLN A 87 -6.74 7.80 -16.23
C GLN A 87 -5.71 6.70 -15.93
N GLY A 88 -5.82 6.09 -14.76
CA GLY A 88 -4.95 5.01 -14.30
C GLY A 88 -3.84 5.46 -13.36
N VAL A 89 -3.13 4.48 -12.84
CA VAL A 89 -2.10 4.68 -11.81
C VAL A 89 -0.81 3.98 -12.18
N VAL A 90 0.31 4.47 -11.66
CA VAL A 90 1.65 3.92 -11.95
C VAL A 90 2.42 3.72 -10.64
N CYS A 91 3.18 2.66 -10.54
CA CYS A 91 4.18 2.51 -9.49
C CYS A 91 5.50 1.91 -10.01
N ALA A 92 6.57 2.11 -9.25
CA ALA A 92 7.86 1.45 -9.45
C ALA A 92 8.17 0.60 -8.22
N SER A 93 8.11 -0.72 -8.36
CA SER A 93 8.45 -1.65 -7.28
C SER A 93 8.45 -3.09 -7.77
N ALA A 94 9.41 -3.89 -7.32
CA ALA A 94 9.46 -5.33 -7.55
C ALA A 94 9.11 -6.18 -6.29
N GLY A 95 8.56 -5.53 -5.26
CA GLY A 95 8.31 -6.17 -3.95
C GLY A 95 6.88 -5.97 -3.43
N ASN A 96 6.78 -5.87 -2.11
CA ASN A 96 5.50 -5.80 -1.40
C ASN A 96 4.61 -4.62 -1.83
N HIS A 97 5.22 -3.48 -2.21
CA HIS A 97 4.43 -2.34 -2.70
C HIS A 97 3.75 -2.66 -4.02
N ALA A 98 4.45 -3.30 -4.97
CA ALA A 98 3.87 -3.72 -6.25
C ALA A 98 2.68 -4.68 -6.05
N GLN A 99 2.77 -5.60 -5.09
CA GLN A 99 1.67 -6.52 -4.77
C GLN A 99 0.46 -5.79 -4.16
N GLY A 100 0.70 -4.87 -3.22
CA GLY A 100 -0.35 -4.04 -2.63
C GLY A 100 -1.01 -3.12 -3.66
N PHE A 101 -0.22 -2.51 -4.53
CA PHE A 101 -0.67 -1.70 -5.64
C PHE A 101 -1.54 -2.51 -6.63
N ALA A 102 -1.06 -3.66 -7.08
CA ALA A 102 -1.76 -4.52 -8.04
C ALA A 102 -3.13 -4.98 -7.50
N TYR A 103 -3.16 -5.44 -6.25
CA TYR A 103 -4.42 -5.80 -5.58
C TYR A 103 -5.37 -4.60 -5.46
N SER A 104 -4.84 -3.41 -5.19
CA SER A 104 -5.65 -2.18 -5.11
C SER A 104 -6.22 -1.78 -6.46
N CYS A 105 -5.46 -1.94 -7.56
CA CYS A 105 -5.96 -1.72 -8.93
C CYS A 105 -7.19 -2.60 -9.21
N LYS A 106 -7.10 -3.89 -8.92
CA LYS A 106 -8.21 -4.83 -9.07
C LYS A 106 -9.43 -4.42 -8.22
N LYS A 107 -9.22 -4.06 -6.95
CA LYS A 107 -10.31 -3.68 -6.04
C LYS A 107 -11.02 -2.37 -6.43
N LEU A 108 -10.30 -1.45 -7.05
CA LEU A 108 -10.82 -0.14 -7.48
C LEU A 108 -11.24 -0.11 -8.95
N ASN A 109 -11.14 -1.25 -9.67
CA ASN A 109 -11.40 -1.34 -11.12
C ASN A 109 -10.65 -0.26 -11.91
N THR A 110 -9.37 -0.04 -11.56
CA THR A 110 -8.51 0.94 -12.23
C THR A 110 -7.33 0.26 -12.90
N LYS A 111 -6.91 0.79 -14.05
CA LYS A 111 -5.72 0.29 -14.74
C LYS A 111 -4.47 0.77 -14.04
N GLY A 112 -3.51 -0.12 -13.85
CA GLY A 112 -2.22 0.17 -13.25
C GLY A 112 -1.06 -0.29 -14.10
N VAL A 113 0.03 0.49 -14.11
CA VAL A 113 1.30 0.10 -14.72
C VAL A 113 2.35 -0.06 -13.63
N VAL A 114 2.96 -1.24 -13.58
CA VAL A 114 3.99 -1.57 -12.59
C VAL A 114 5.34 -1.65 -13.29
N PHE A 115 6.22 -0.72 -12.96
CA PHE A 115 7.60 -0.74 -13.43
C PHE A 115 8.46 -1.58 -12.49
N MET A 116 9.26 -2.49 -13.05
CA MET A 116 10.19 -3.34 -12.32
C MET A 116 11.53 -3.38 -13.05
N PRO A 117 12.67 -3.49 -12.33
CA PRO A 117 13.96 -3.73 -12.98
C PRO A 117 13.95 -5.00 -13.85
N VAL A 118 14.71 -5.00 -14.94
CA VAL A 118 14.77 -6.14 -15.88
C VAL A 118 15.25 -7.42 -15.22
N ILE A 119 16.07 -7.30 -14.17
CA ILE A 119 16.60 -8.43 -13.39
C ILE A 119 15.59 -9.04 -12.40
N THR A 120 14.36 -8.51 -12.35
CA THR A 120 13.34 -8.99 -11.39
C THR A 120 13.02 -10.47 -11.63
N PRO A 121 13.12 -11.34 -10.60
CA PRO A 121 12.82 -12.76 -10.74
C PRO A 121 11.38 -12.99 -11.22
N LYS A 122 11.20 -13.96 -12.12
CA LYS A 122 9.87 -14.34 -12.67
C LYS A 122 8.84 -14.63 -11.59
N GLN A 123 9.26 -15.21 -10.46
CA GLN A 123 8.36 -15.48 -9.34
C GLN A 123 7.72 -14.19 -8.80
N LYS A 124 8.49 -13.10 -8.63
CA LYS A 124 7.98 -11.81 -8.17
C LYS A 124 7.03 -11.18 -9.20
N VAL A 125 7.38 -11.24 -10.48
CA VAL A 125 6.53 -10.79 -11.58
C VAL A 125 5.19 -11.52 -11.55
N ASN A 126 5.21 -12.86 -11.44
CA ASN A 126 4.01 -13.67 -11.39
C ASN A 126 3.13 -13.40 -10.16
N GLN A 127 3.72 -13.13 -9.00
CA GLN A 127 2.95 -12.74 -7.81
C GLN A 127 2.18 -11.44 -8.01
N VAL A 128 2.82 -10.44 -8.61
CA VAL A 128 2.15 -9.16 -8.89
C VAL A 128 1.03 -9.35 -9.92
N LYS A 129 1.26 -10.13 -10.98
CA LYS A 129 0.23 -10.50 -11.96
C LYS A 129 -0.96 -11.21 -11.29
N MET A 130 -0.70 -12.15 -10.39
CA MET A 130 -1.74 -12.89 -9.67
C MET A 130 -2.65 -11.95 -8.86
N PHE A 131 -2.11 -10.92 -8.22
CA PHE A 131 -2.90 -9.98 -7.43
C PHE A 131 -3.67 -8.96 -8.26
N GLY A 132 -3.11 -8.53 -9.39
CA GLY A 132 -3.70 -7.49 -10.24
C GLY A 132 -4.54 -8.02 -11.39
N GLU A 133 -4.30 -9.27 -11.82
CA GLU A 133 -4.96 -9.91 -12.97
C GLU A 133 -4.90 -9.00 -14.22
N ASP A 134 -6.03 -8.79 -14.89
CA ASP A 134 -6.14 -7.97 -16.11
C ASP A 134 -6.13 -6.45 -15.85
N PHE A 135 -6.06 -6.04 -14.57
CA PHE A 135 -6.03 -4.62 -14.21
C PHE A 135 -4.62 -4.01 -14.24
N ILE A 136 -3.59 -4.82 -14.42
CA ILE A 136 -2.21 -4.33 -14.42
C ILE A 136 -1.43 -4.71 -15.66
N GLU A 137 -0.55 -3.82 -16.07
CA GLU A 137 0.52 -4.03 -17.02
C GLU A 137 1.86 -4.00 -16.27
N ILE A 138 2.76 -4.96 -16.56
CA ILE A 138 4.11 -4.96 -15.98
C ILE A 138 5.11 -4.59 -17.06
N ARG A 139 5.93 -3.57 -16.78
CA ARG A 139 7.04 -3.12 -17.63
C ARG A 139 8.36 -3.38 -16.95
N LEU A 140 9.16 -4.24 -17.55
CA LEU A 140 10.53 -4.50 -17.13
C LEU A 140 11.43 -3.43 -17.77
N THR A 141 12.02 -2.54 -16.95
CA THR A 141 12.76 -1.37 -17.44
C THR A 141 13.87 -0.99 -16.46
N GLY A 142 15.05 -0.69 -17.00
CA GLY A 142 16.21 -0.29 -16.22
C GLY A 142 16.89 -1.46 -15.50
N ASP A 143 18.14 -1.27 -15.17
CA ASP A 143 18.96 -2.27 -14.46
C ASP A 143 18.86 -2.11 -12.95
N THR A 144 18.57 -0.89 -12.49
CA THR A 144 18.44 -0.54 -11.07
C THR A 144 17.02 -0.12 -10.72
N PHE A 145 16.75 -0.06 -9.41
CA PHE A 145 15.48 0.50 -8.91
C PHE A 145 15.34 1.98 -9.28
N ASP A 146 16.42 2.74 -9.25
CA ASP A 146 16.39 4.18 -9.52
C ASP A 146 16.08 4.46 -11.01
N ASP A 147 16.68 3.72 -11.93
CA ASP A 147 16.37 3.80 -13.37
C ASP A 147 14.89 3.48 -13.61
N CYS A 148 14.41 2.44 -12.97
CA CYS A 148 13.03 2.02 -13.04
C CYS A 148 12.06 3.10 -12.50
N ALA A 149 12.42 3.74 -11.39
CA ALA A 149 11.61 4.81 -10.79
C ALA A 149 11.58 6.08 -11.65
N ILE A 150 12.70 6.42 -12.30
CA ILE A 150 12.77 7.54 -13.25
C ILE A 150 11.85 7.25 -14.44
N ALA A 151 11.98 6.08 -15.07
CA ALA A 151 11.14 5.70 -16.20
C ALA A 151 9.63 5.68 -15.83
N ALA A 152 9.28 5.21 -14.65
CA ALA A 152 7.91 5.20 -14.17
C ALA A 152 7.34 6.62 -13.97
N LYS A 153 8.12 7.56 -13.44
CA LYS A 153 7.70 8.95 -13.26
C LYS A 153 7.50 9.64 -14.61
N GLN A 154 8.47 9.49 -15.53
CA GLN A 154 8.36 10.03 -16.88
C GLN A 154 7.11 9.51 -17.58
N PHE A 155 6.89 8.19 -17.57
CA PHE A 155 5.68 7.59 -18.14
C PHE A 155 4.39 8.14 -17.52
N THR A 156 4.39 8.37 -16.20
CA THR A 156 3.25 8.93 -15.47
C THR A 156 2.89 10.32 -15.98
N GLU A 157 3.89 11.20 -16.18
CA GLU A 157 3.72 12.57 -16.69
C GLU A 157 3.23 12.56 -18.15
N GLU A 158 3.87 11.77 -19.02
CA GLU A 158 3.52 11.68 -20.44
C GLU A 158 2.10 11.17 -20.69
N ASN A 159 1.56 10.34 -19.78
CA ASN A 159 0.25 9.72 -19.93
C ASN A 159 -0.84 10.33 -19.03
N GLY A 160 -0.52 11.39 -18.27
CA GLY A 160 -1.48 12.01 -17.36
C GLY A 160 -2.01 11.10 -16.25
N MET A 161 -1.27 10.06 -15.90
CA MET A 161 -1.62 9.08 -14.87
C MET A 161 -1.21 9.58 -13.47
N SER A 162 -1.55 8.84 -12.41
CA SER A 162 -1.15 9.18 -11.04
C SER A 162 -0.09 8.22 -10.52
N PHE A 163 1.04 8.76 -10.06
CA PHE A 163 2.10 7.96 -9.45
C PHE A 163 1.75 7.61 -7.99
N ILE A 164 1.90 6.33 -7.64
CA ILE A 164 1.65 5.80 -6.29
C ILE A 164 3.00 5.42 -5.67
N PRO A 165 3.56 6.26 -4.80
CA PRO A 165 4.86 6.01 -4.19
C PRO A 165 4.80 4.90 -3.14
N PRO A 166 5.93 4.23 -2.86
CA PRO A 166 6.02 3.17 -1.86
C PRO A 166 6.04 3.66 -0.41
N PHE A 167 6.22 4.99 -0.20
CA PHE A 167 6.35 5.65 1.10
C PHE A 167 5.51 6.93 1.16
#